data_fb33eb2c2f82993f437a9f50363e5c50
#
_entry.id   fb33eb2c2f82993f437a9f50363e5c50
#
_cell.length_a   1.000
_cell.length_b   1.000
_cell.length_c   1.000
_cell.angle_alpha   90.00
_cell.angle_beta   90.00
_cell.angle_gamma   90.00
#
_symmetry.space_group_name_H-M   'P 1'
#
loop_
_entity.id
_entity.type
_entity.pdbx_description
1 polymer ?
#
loop_
_entity_poly.entity_id
_entity_poly.type
_entity_poly.pdbx_seq_one_letter_code
_entity_poly.pdbx_strand_id
1 'polypeptide(L)'
;YQGVIYNKDIFEKNKLTPPTTREELEDIVASLEKKGIVPFASHFQESWEAANMTMQYMMNEIFGKIPDWGDQFRKGNQNYEGNAEVRNCFKNNQFILNHTWEDAFQIDQFECDSRFVRGEAAMYLTGSWSMQFSSQYGKDIDFGIFPFPNQTGDAKLIKETNMTFMKSAKTEQEDTIDQIFNRLLSDQKLAQEIADFTQTSSLIEGVTDNSQNKIQSDIQSYEAKNEVIDVTTGNEQLTWTFQKKVAEQQLLWLDKKISLKDVLKYADDHREQSCE
;
A
#
# COMPACT_ATOMS: atom_id res chain seq x y z
N TYR A 1 -5.91 0.23 5.62
CA TYR A 1 -4.82 -0.73 5.83
C TYR A 1 -4.18 -1.08 4.51
N GLN A 2 -2.86 -1.35 4.53
CA GLN A 2 -2.09 -1.76 3.37
C GLN A 2 -1.43 -3.11 3.62
N GLY A 3 -1.37 -3.90 2.56
CA GLY A 3 -0.79 -5.26 2.55
C GLY A 3 -1.10 -5.94 1.23
N VAL A 4 -0.94 -7.24 1.18
CA VAL A 4 -1.31 -8.05 0.03
C VAL A 4 -2.76 -8.50 0.18
N ILE A 5 -3.63 -7.93 -0.64
CA ILE A 5 -5.01 -8.42 -0.76
C ILE A 5 -4.98 -9.65 -1.65
N TYR A 6 -5.68 -10.72 -1.27
CA TYR A 6 -5.67 -11.96 -2.03
C TYR A 6 -7.08 -12.52 -2.24
N ASN A 7 -7.26 -13.22 -3.32
CA ASN A 7 -8.49 -13.93 -3.67
C ASN A 7 -8.53 -15.28 -2.91
N LYS A 8 -9.39 -15.38 -1.88
CA LYS A 8 -9.52 -16.59 -1.06
C LYS A 8 -9.96 -17.79 -1.88
N ASP A 9 -10.84 -17.60 -2.88
CA ASP A 9 -11.32 -18.70 -3.73
C ASP A 9 -10.17 -19.31 -4.55
N ILE A 10 -9.26 -18.47 -5.08
CA ILE A 10 -8.06 -18.95 -5.79
C ILE A 10 -7.15 -19.71 -4.83
N PHE A 11 -6.92 -19.16 -3.63
CA PHE A 11 -6.06 -19.80 -2.62
C PHE A 11 -6.64 -21.15 -2.19
N GLU A 12 -7.90 -21.20 -1.81
CA GLU A 12 -8.57 -22.41 -1.35
C GLU A 12 -8.58 -23.50 -2.46
N LYS A 13 -8.98 -23.14 -3.68
CA LYS A 13 -8.99 -24.06 -4.83
C LYS A 13 -7.62 -24.66 -5.12
N ASN A 14 -6.55 -23.91 -4.84
CA ASN A 14 -5.18 -24.34 -5.06
C ASN A 14 -4.50 -24.88 -3.79
N LYS A 15 -5.20 -24.97 -2.67
CA LYS A 15 -4.69 -25.42 -1.36
C LYS A 15 -3.50 -24.58 -0.88
N LEU A 16 -3.57 -23.27 -1.10
CA LEU A 16 -2.58 -22.29 -0.66
C LEU A 16 -3.05 -21.66 0.64
N THR A 17 -2.08 -21.24 1.45
CA THR A 17 -2.29 -20.45 2.67
C THR A 17 -1.50 -19.14 2.55
N PRO A 18 -1.95 -18.03 3.15
CA PRO A 18 -1.18 -16.78 3.17
C PRO A 18 0.25 -17.02 3.64
N PRO A 19 1.26 -16.59 2.88
CA PRO A 19 2.66 -16.79 3.23
C PRO A 19 3.09 -15.82 4.33
N THR A 20 4.02 -16.24 5.16
CA THR A 20 4.67 -15.40 6.17
C THR A 20 6.09 -15.01 5.75
N THR A 21 6.76 -15.89 5.00
CA THR A 21 8.12 -15.67 4.54
C THR A 21 8.19 -15.42 3.03
N ARG A 22 9.29 -14.82 2.60
CA ARG A 22 9.57 -14.59 1.18
C ARG A 22 9.66 -15.90 0.40
N GLU A 23 10.26 -16.93 0.96
CA GLU A 23 10.38 -18.25 0.32
C GLU A 23 8.99 -18.86 0.06
N GLU A 24 8.11 -18.82 1.06
CA GLU A 24 6.72 -19.30 0.89
C GLU A 24 5.96 -18.51 -0.20
N LEU A 25 6.19 -17.18 -0.29
CA LEU A 25 5.59 -16.37 -1.36
C LEU A 25 6.09 -16.78 -2.75
N GLU A 26 7.39 -17.04 -2.89
CA GLU A 26 7.99 -17.48 -4.16
C GLU A 26 7.46 -18.85 -4.59
N ASP A 27 7.26 -19.76 -3.65
CA ASP A 27 6.64 -21.06 -3.90
C ASP A 27 5.18 -20.93 -4.37
N ILE A 28 4.41 -20.04 -3.75
CA ILE A 28 3.03 -19.73 -4.16
C ILE A 28 3.01 -19.19 -5.58
N VAL A 29 3.86 -18.20 -5.89
CA VAL A 29 3.98 -17.60 -7.22
C VAL A 29 4.30 -18.68 -8.26
N ALA A 30 5.31 -19.50 -8.02
CA ALA A 30 5.68 -20.58 -8.92
C ALA A 30 4.55 -21.63 -9.11
N SER A 31 3.77 -21.91 -8.05
CA SER A 31 2.63 -22.81 -8.12
C SER A 31 1.48 -22.24 -8.96
N LEU A 32 1.20 -20.94 -8.82
CA LEU A 32 0.15 -20.25 -9.58
C LEU A 32 0.50 -20.19 -11.06
N GLU A 33 1.75 -19.79 -11.40
CA GLU A 33 2.20 -19.71 -12.79
C GLU A 33 2.14 -21.06 -13.52
N LYS A 34 2.53 -22.16 -12.87
CA LYS A 34 2.40 -23.52 -13.43
C LYS A 34 0.96 -23.87 -13.81
N LYS A 35 -0.03 -23.18 -13.24
CA LYS A 35 -1.46 -23.38 -13.51
C LYS A 35 -2.04 -22.31 -14.44
N GLY A 36 -1.20 -21.42 -14.97
CA GLY A 36 -1.62 -20.33 -15.84
C GLY A 36 -2.43 -19.24 -15.10
N ILE A 37 -2.25 -19.11 -13.77
CA ILE A 37 -2.89 -18.08 -12.95
C ILE A 37 -1.89 -16.95 -12.76
N VAL A 38 -2.30 -15.72 -13.05
CA VAL A 38 -1.48 -14.52 -12.82
C VAL A 38 -1.29 -14.33 -11.30
N PRO A 39 -0.05 -14.32 -10.80
CA PRO A 39 0.19 -14.21 -9.36
C PRO A 39 -0.23 -12.85 -8.78
N PHE A 40 0.16 -11.75 -9.43
CA PHE A 40 -0.11 -10.40 -8.92
C PHE A 40 -0.95 -9.57 -9.89
N ALA A 41 -1.95 -8.87 -9.36
CA ALA A 41 -2.45 -7.66 -9.95
C ALA A 41 -1.45 -6.53 -9.63
N SER A 42 -1.09 -5.74 -10.63
CA SER A 42 -0.31 -4.52 -10.43
C SER A 42 -0.38 -3.65 -11.68
N HIS A 43 -0.20 -2.33 -11.50
CA HIS A 43 -0.12 -1.37 -12.60
C HIS A 43 1.12 -0.50 -12.42
N PHE A 44 1.75 -0.16 -13.53
CA PHE A 44 2.98 0.64 -13.55
C PHE A 44 2.87 1.83 -14.51
N GLN A 45 1.65 2.20 -14.94
CA GLN A 45 1.41 3.42 -15.70
C GLN A 45 1.67 4.66 -14.83
N GLU A 46 1.38 4.56 -13.54
CA GLU A 46 1.46 5.65 -12.58
C GLU A 46 2.52 5.37 -11.51
N SER A 47 3.35 6.39 -11.23
CA SER A 47 4.45 6.23 -10.26
C SER A 47 4.01 6.03 -8.82
N TRP A 48 2.79 6.45 -8.48
CA TRP A 48 2.30 6.36 -7.11
C TRP A 48 2.17 4.91 -6.62
N GLU A 49 1.83 3.96 -7.49
CA GLU A 49 1.76 2.55 -7.13
C GLU A 49 3.15 2.01 -6.73
N ALA A 50 4.17 2.27 -7.56
CA ALA A 50 5.54 1.89 -7.24
C ALA A 50 6.05 2.58 -5.96
N ALA A 51 5.66 3.84 -5.71
CA ALA A 51 5.98 4.55 -4.48
C ALA A 51 5.30 3.90 -3.27
N ASN A 52 4.01 3.59 -3.39
CA ASN A 52 3.23 2.96 -2.33
C ASN A 52 3.78 1.57 -1.96
N MET A 53 4.04 0.72 -2.93
CA MET A 53 4.65 -0.59 -2.69
C MET A 53 6.03 -0.46 -2.02
N THR A 54 6.90 0.44 -2.52
CA THR A 54 8.22 0.68 -1.93
C THR A 54 8.10 1.14 -0.48
N MET A 55 7.15 2.03 -0.19
CA MET A 55 6.92 2.54 1.16
C MET A 55 6.46 1.42 2.11
N GLN A 56 5.57 0.52 1.69
CA GLN A 56 5.16 -0.62 2.50
C GLN A 56 6.34 -1.52 2.89
N TYR A 57 7.26 -1.78 1.96
CA TYR A 57 8.47 -2.54 2.26
C TYR A 57 9.39 -1.78 3.21
N MET A 58 9.62 -0.49 2.96
CA MET A 58 10.49 0.34 3.82
C MET A 58 9.93 0.48 5.23
N MET A 59 8.61 0.56 5.42
CA MET A 59 7.98 0.56 6.74
C MET A 59 8.34 -0.69 7.53
N ASN A 60 8.27 -1.86 6.91
CA ASN A 60 8.60 -3.13 7.56
C ASN A 60 10.11 -3.33 7.78
N GLU A 61 10.92 -3.01 6.76
CA GLU A 61 12.34 -3.37 6.77
C GLU A 61 13.26 -2.30 7.35
N ILE A 62 12.83 -1.03 7.33
CA ILE A 62 13.70 0.09 7.67
C ILE A 62 13.07 0.99 8.73
N PHE A 63 11.94 1.62 8.44
CA PHE A 63 11.39 2.68 9.30
C PHE A 63 10.86 2.15 10.62
N GLY A 64 10.28 0.94 10.63
CA GLY A 64 9.86 0.27 11.87
C GLY A 64 11.04 -0.14 12.78
N LYS A 65 12.24 -0.28 12.21
CA LYS A 65 13.47 -0.67 12.93
C LYS A 65 14.35 0.55 13.30
N ILE A 66 14.28 1.63 12.52
CA ILE A 66 15.07 2.86 12.69
C ILE A 66 14.11 4.07 12.64
N PRO A 67 13.52 4.45 13.79
CA PRO A 67 12.46 5.47 13.83
C PRO A 67 12.86 6.88 13.36
N ASP A 68 14.16 7.20 13.34
CA ASP A 68 14.71 8.48 12.87
C ASP A 68 15.46 8.36 11.54
N TRP A 69 15.22 7.30 10.77
CA TRP A 69 15.93 7.03 9.52
C TRP A 69 15.81 8.22 8.54
N GLY A 70 14.64 8.82 8.40
CA GLY A 70 14.42 9.96 7.52
C GLY A 70 15.26 11.18 7.92
N ASP A 71 15.36 11.44 9.23
CA ASP A 71 16.23 12.50 9.74
C ASP A 71 17.72 12.21 9.50
N GLN A 72 18.13 10.97 9.68
CA GLN A 72 19.50 10.54 9.39
C GLN A 72 19.79 10.62 7.89
N PHE A 73 18.83 10.27 7.04
CA PHE A 73 18.94 10.40 5.58
C PHE A 73 19.15 11.87 5.17
N ARG A 74 18.34 12.79 5.66
CA ARG A 74 18.49 14.22 5.39
C ARG A 74 19.86 14.77 5.81
N LYS A 75 20.39 14.29 6.93
CA LYS A 75 21.72 14.65 7.44
C LYS A 75 22.88 13.96 6.69
N GLY A 76 22.59 13.05 5.78
CA GLY A 76 23.59 12.29 5.04
C GLY A 76 24.20 11.11 5.80
N ASN A 77 23.67 10.76 6.98
CA ASN A 77 24.10 9.60 7.78
C ASN A 77 23.50 8.28 7.30
N GLN A 78 22.41 8.35 6.54
CA GLN A 78 21.80 7.25 5.82
C GLN A 78 21.78 7.58 4.33
N ASN A 79 21.71 6.55 3.49
CA ASN A 79 21.62 6.71 2.04
C ASN A 79 20.86 5.55 1.41
N TYR A 80 20.43 5.74 0.17
CA TYR A 80 19.77 4.72 -0.64
C TYR A 80 20.79 3.80 -1.32
N GLU A 81 21.81 4.37 -1.96
CA GLU A 81 22.76 3.60 -2.79
C GLU A 81 23.57 2.59 -1.96
N GLY A 82 24.05 2.98 -0.79
CA GLY A 82 24.84 2.13 0.10
C GLY A 82 24.04 1.17 0.97
N ASN A 83 22.71 1.31 1.03
CA ASN A 83 21.86 0.53 1.92
C ASN A 83 21.31 -0.72 1.19
N ALA A 84 21.69 -1.90 1.67
CA ALA A 84 21.25 -3.18 1.07
C ALA A 84 19.74 -3.41 1.25
N GLU A 85 19.16 -3.03 2.39
CA GLU A 85 17.73 -3.20 2.66
C GLU A 85 16.89 -2.30 1.77
N VAL A 86 17.29 -1.03 1.59
CA VAL A 86 16.63 -0.13 0.62
C VAL A 86 16.65 -0.75 -0.77
N ARG A 87 17.82 -1.24 -1.20
CA ARG A 87 17.93 -1.90 -2.51
C ARG A 87 17.00 -3.10 -2.65
N ASN A 88 16.84 -3.89 -1.59
CA ASN A 88 15.93 -5.04 -1.58
C ASN A 88 14.47 -4.59 -1.67
N CYS A 89 14.09 -3.50 -1.01
CA CYS A 89 12.74 -2.92 -1.15
C CYS A 89 12.42 -2.60 -2.62
N PHE A 90 13.34 -1.98 -3.35
CA PHE A 90 13.14 -1.70 -4.78
C PHE A 90 13.03 -2.98 -5.63
N LYS A 91 13.84 -3.99 -5.36
CA LYS A 91 13.78 -5.28 -6.07
C LYS A 91 12.46 -6.02 -5.88
N ASN A 92 11.73 -5.76 -4.78
CA ASN A 92 10.41 -6.33 -4.60
C ASN A 92 9.40 -5.84 -5.66
N ASN A 93 9.49 -4.56 -6.09
CA ASN A 93 8.66 -4.08 -7.20
C ASN A 93 9.02 -4.77 -8.52
N GLN A 94 10.31 -5.03 -8.75
CA GLN A 94 10.73 -5.82 -9.92
C GLN A 94 10.19 -7.26 -9.84
N PHE A 95 10.17 -7.86 -8.65
CA PHE A 95 9.59 -9.17 -8.49
C PHE A 95 8.08 -9.16 -8.83
N ILE A 96 7.32 -8.20 -8.35
CA ILE A 96 5.89 -8.08 -8.70
C ILE A 96 5.71 -7.86 -10.20
N LEU A 97 6.51 -6.97 -10.82
CA LEU A 97 6.45 -6.72 -12.26
C LEU A 97 6.74 -8.00 -13.09
N ASN A 98 7.64 -8.84 -12.63
CA ASN A 98 7.96 -10.09 -13.33
C ASN A 98 6.85 -11.15 -13.24
N HIS A 99 5.87 -10.97 -12.35
CA HIS A 99 4.81 -11.94 -12.05
C HIS A 99 3.40 -11.32 -12.13
N THR A 100 3.24 -10.27 -12.93
CA THR A 100 1.97 -9.61 -13.23
C THR A 100 1.64 -9.70 -14.73
N TRP A 101 0.61 -8.97 -15.17
CA TRP A 101 0.22 -8.90 -16.57
C TRP A 101 1.29 -8.25 -17.45
N GLU A 102 1.39 -8.71 -18.70
CA GLU A 102 2.35 -8.17 -19.68
C GLU A 102 2.11 -6.68 -19.99
N ASP A 103 0.88 -6.20 -19.89
CA ASP A 103 0.46 -4.83 -20.15
C ASP A 103 0.45 -3.92 -18.90
N ALA A 104 1.12 -4.31 -17.81
CA ALA A 104 1.12 -3.58 -16.54
C ALA A 104 1.59 -2.11 -16.64
N PHE A 105 2.41 -1.75 -17.62
CA PHE A 105 2.80 -0.36 -17.89
C PHE A 105 1.75 0.45 -18.68
N GLN A 106 0.72 -0.19 -19.22
CA GLN A 106 -0.31 0.43 -20.04
C GLN A 106 -1.65 0.59 -19.33
N ILE A 107 -1.84 -0.09 -18.21
CA ILE A 107 -3.08 -0.04 -17.42
C ILE A 107 -2.93 0.91 -16.23
N ASP A 108 -4.02 1.58 -15.91
CA ASP A 108 -4.15 2.43 -14.72
C ASP A 108 -4.73 1.64 -13.53
N GLN A 109 -4.86 2.32 -12.39
CA GLN A 109 -5.46 1.73 -11.19
C GLN A 109 -6.85 1.15 -11.45
N PHE A 110 -7.70 1.89 -12.18
CA PHE A 110 -9.09 1.48 -12.38
C PHE A 110 -9.19 0.16 -13.15
N GLU A 111 -8.41 -0.01 -14.22
CA GLU A 111 -8.36 -1.26 -14.96
C GLU A 111 -7.73 -2.39 -14.13
N CYS A 112 -6.68 -2.09 -13.35
CA CYS A 112 -6.07 -3.05 -12.44
C CYS A 112 -7.06 -3.55 -11.39
N ASP A 113 -7.73 -2.64 -10.68
CA ASP A 113 -8.75 -2.97 -9.67
C ASP A 113 -9.89 -3.79 -10.29
N SER A 114 -10.35 -3.38 -11.48
CA SER A 114 -11.41 -4.07 -12.23
C SER A 114 -11.02 -5.50 -12.58
N ARG A 115 -9.82 -5.75 -13.08
CA ARG A 115 -9.31 -7.09 -13.39
C ARG A 115 -9.17 -7.95 -12.12
N PHE A 116 -8.65 -7.37 -11.06
CA PHE A 116 -8.47 -8.07 -9.79
C PHE A 116 -9.80 -8.54 -9.19
N VAL A 117 -10.80 -7.65 -9.10
CA VAL A 117 -12.13 -8.02 -8.56
C VAL A 117 -12.90 -8.98 -9.47
N ARG A 118 -12.51 -9.13 -10.74
CA ARG A 118 -13.01 -10.19 -11.63
C ARG A 118 -12.30 -11.53 -11.42
N GLY A 119 -11.27 -11.57 -10.58
CA GLY A 119 -10.50 -12.78 -10.25
C GLY A 119 -9.46 -13.14 -11.31
N GLU A 120 -8.94 -12.16 -12.05
CA GLU A 120 -7.94 -12.38 -13.10
C GLU A 120 -6.51 -12.49 -12.55
N ALA A 121 -6.30 -12.15 -11.27
CA ALA A 121 -5.04 -12.36 -10.55
C ALA A 121 -5.31 -12.86 -9.13
N ALA A 122 -4.31 -13.51 -8.51
CA ALA A 122 -4.46 -14.12 -7.19
C ALA A 122 -4.22 -13.15 -6.04
N MET A 123 -3.30 -12.20 -6.18
CA MET A 123 -2.83 -11.28 -5.13
C MET A 123 -2.71 -9.86 -5.68
N TYR A 124 -2.80 -8.87 -4.77
CA TYR A 124 -2.58 -7.46 -5.10
C TYR A 124 -1.97 -6.73 -3.91
N LEU A 125 -0.74 -6.24 -4.05
CA LEU A 125 -0.09 -5.41 -3.03
C LEU A 125 -0.59 -3.97 -3.15
N THR A 126 -1.56 -3.62 -2.33
CA THR A 126 -2.25 -2.32 -2.36
C THR A 126 -2.82 -1.99 -0.98
N GLY A 127 -3.85 -1.18 -0.91
CA GLY A 127 -4.59 -0.87 0.31
C GLY A 127 -6.07 -1.22 0.21
N SER A 128 -6.74 -1.19 1.36
CA SER A 128 -8.16 -1.50 1.49
C SER A 128 -9.08 -0.63 0.61
N TRP A 129 -8.60 0.52 0.13
CA TRP A 129 -9.34 1.37 -0.81
C TRP A 129 -9.65 0.70 -2.14
N SER A 130 -8.79 -0.21 -2.64
CA SER A 130 -9.05 -0.97 -3.88
C SER A 130 -10.26 -1.91 -3.77
N MET A 131 -10.73 -2.18 -2.55
CA MET A 131 -11.90 -3.03 -2.33
C MET A 131 -13.23 -2.28 -2.41
N GLN A 132 -13.24 -0.96 -2.47
CA GLN A 132 -14.46 -0.14 -2.55
C GLN A 132 -15.31 -0.50 -3.79
N PHE A 133 -14.67 -0.97 -4.85
CA PHE A 133 -15.31 -1.31 -6.10
C PHE A 133 -15.71 -2.78 -6.24
N SER A 134 -15.36 -3.65 -5.29
CA SER A 134 -15.62 -5.08 -5.39
C SER A 134 -17.13 -5.41 -5.56
N SER A 135 -18.00 -4.66 -4.88
CA SER A 135 -19.46 -4.79 -5.01
C SER A 135 -20.01 -4.31 -6.37
N GLN A 136 -19.31 -3.41 -7.07
CA GLN A 136 -19.77 -2.82 -8.32
C GLN A 136 -19.48 -3.70 -9.54
N TYR A 137 -18.46 -4.55 -9.48
CA TYR A 137 -18.01 -5.38 -10.61
C TYR A 137 -18.57 -6.81 -10.60
N GLY A 138 -19.50 -7.12 -9.72
CA GLY A 138 -20.48 -8.18 -9.93
C GLY A 138 -20.04 -9.62 -9.65
N LYS A 139 -18.88 -9.87 -9.03
CA LYS A 139 -18.51 -11.18 -8.52
C LYS A 139 -18.45 -11.17 -6.99
N ASP A 140 -19.08 -12.16 -6.40
CA ASP A 140 -19.03 -12.40 -4.96
C ASP A 140 -17.75 -13.18 -4.58
N ILE A 141 -16.58 -12.60 -4.92
CA ILE A 141 -15.29 -13.18 -4.57
C ILE A 141 -14.99 -12.84 -3.11
N ASP A 142 -14.54 -13.83 -2.35
CA ASP A 142 -14.04 -13.61 -1.00
C ASP A 142 -12.57 -13.21 -1.02
N PHE A 143 -12.26 -12.07 -0.36
CA PHE A 143 -10.92 -11.53 -0.27
C PHE A 143 -10.40 -11.63 1.16
N GLY A 144 -9.08 -11.74 1.29
CA GLY A 144 -8.36 -11.62 2.54
C GLY A 144 -7.19 -10.64 2.38
N ILE A 145 -6.48 -10.37 3.47
CA ILE A 145 -5.28 -9.52 3.48
C ILE A 145 -4.20 -10.15 4.36
N PHE A 146 -2.95 -10.03 3.94
CA PHE A 146 -1.78 -10.37 4.76
C PHE A 146 -0.64 -9.38 4.49
N PRO A 147 0.31 -9.19 5.43
CA PRO A 147 1.50 -8.35 5.19
C PRO A 147 2.34 -8.89 4.04
N PHE A 148 2.96 -8.01 3.23
CA PHE A 148 3.92 -8.49 2.24
C PHE A 148 5.07 -9.23 2.94
N PRO A 149 5.29 -10.52 2.64
CA PRO A 149 6.21 -11.35 3.39
C PRO A 149 7.66 -10.90 3.26
N ASN A 150 8.38 -10.93 4.36
CA ASN A 150 9.82 -10.68 4.40
C ASN A 150 10.62 -11.96 4.67
N GLN A 151 11.94 -11.83 4.81
CA GLN A 151 12.81 -12.99 5.05
C GLN A 151 12.64 -13.60 6.43
N THR A 152 12.24 -12.81 7.41
CA THR A 152 12.16 -13.19 8.84
C THR A 152 10.77 -13.66 9.27
N GLY A 153 9.73 -13.43 8.47
CA GLY A 153 8.36 -13.83 8.78
C GLY A 153 7.68 -12.94 9.83
N ASP A 154 8.21 -11.73 10.06
CA ASP A 154 7.71 -10.78 11.06
C ASP A 154 7.09 -9.51 10.45
N ALA A 155 6.81 -9.54 9.15
CA ALA A 155 6.16 -8.43 8.45
C ALA A 155 4.78 -8.13 9.03
N LYS A 156 4.41 -6.84 9.04
CA LYS A 156 3.18 -6.33 9.62
C LYS A 156 2.34 -5.59 8.58
N LEU A 157 1.03 -5.58 8.75
CA LEU A 157 0.15 -4.68 8.00
C LEU A 157 0.48 -3.22 8.33
N ILE A 158 0.22 -2.32 7.39
CA ILE A 158 0.38 -0.89 7.62
C ILE A 158 -0.99 -0.26 7.74
N LYS A 159 -1.18 0.50 8.83
CA LYS A 159 -2.37 1.30 9.07
C LYS A 159 -2.02 2.76 8.87
N GLU A 160 -2.74 3.42 7.98
CA GLU A 160 -2.58 4.84 7.70
C GLU A 160 -3.93 5.56 7.61
N THR A 161 -3.91 6.88 7.66
CA THR A 161 -5.08 7.71 7.41
C THR A 161 -5.32 7.80 5.91
N ASN A 162 -6.44 7.25 5.44
CA ASN A 162 -6.80 7.27 4.02
C ASN A 162 -7.23 8.67 3.54
N MET A 163 -7.88 9.44 4.40
CA MET A 163 -8.44 10.75 4.04
C MET A 163 -8.17 11.77 5.14
N THR A 164 -7.62 12.91 4.77
CA THR A 164 -7.36 14.03 5.67
C THR A 164 -8.01 15.30 5.15
N PHE A 165 -8.76 15.99 6.01
CA PHE A 165 -9.31 17.29 5.71
C PHE A 165 -8.38 18.38 6.24
N MET A 166 -8.07 19.38 5.41
CA MET A 166 -7.20 20.49 5.78
C MET A 166 -7.88 21.82 5.50
N LYS A 167 -7.69 22.79 6.41
CA LYS A 167 -8.10 24.18 6.22
C LYS A 167 -6.91 24.99 5.69
N SER A 168 -7.11 25.76 4.62
CA SER A 168 -6.09 26.69 4.15
C SER A 168 -5.84 27.78 5.19
N ALA A 169 -4.59 28.02 5.54
CA ALA A 169 -4.18 29.11 6.46
C ALA A 169 -4.47 30.50 5.90
N LYS A 170 -4.78 30.63 4.60
CA LYS A 170 -5.09 31.89 3.90
C LYS A 170 -6.56 32.04 3.55
N THR A 171 -7.44 31.22 4.15
CA THR A 171 -8.87 31.30 3.85
C THR A 171 -9.50 32.58 4.42
N GLU A 172 -10.38 33.20 3.65
CA GLU A 172 -11.26 34.28 4.10
C GLU A 172 -12.60 33.76 4.65
N GLN A 173 -12.82 32.43 4.61
CA GLN A 173 -14.06 31.76 5.02
C GLN A 173 -13.84 30.92 6.29
N GLU A 174 -13.04 31.42 7.23
CA GLU A 174 -12.60 30.67 8.41
C GLU A 174 -13.77 30.09 9.22
N ASP A 175 -14.73 30.95 9.58
CA ASP A 175 -15.89 30.55 10.38
C ASP A 175 -16.74 29.47 9.68
N THR A 176 -16.91 29.58 8.36
CA THR A 176 -17.68 28.60 7.59
C THR A 176 -16.98 27.24 7.54
N ILE A 177 -15.67 27.25 7.35
CA ILE A 177 -14.87 26.00 7.31
C ILE A 177 -14.84 25.36 8.69
N ASP A 178 -14.72 26.15 9.76
CA ASP A 178 -14.74 25.63 11.12
C ASP A 178 -16.10 25.02 11.48
N GLN A 179 -17.21 25.59 11.01
CA GLN A 179 -18.53 24.98 11.15
C GLN A 179 -18.63 23.64 10.41
N ILE A 180 -18.06 23.54 9.19
CA ILE A 180 -18.02 22.29 8.43
C ILE A 180 -17.20 21.24 9.18
N PHE A 181 -15.99 21.61 9.65
CA PHE A 181 -15.13 20.68 10.39
C PHE A 181 -15.78 20.23 11.70
N ASN A 182 -16.34 21.15 12.46
CA ASN A 182 -17.06 20.81 13.68
C ASN A 182 -18.20 19.82 13.41
N ARG A 183 -18.94 20.00 12.32
CA ARG A 183 -19.99 19.08 11.92
C ARG A 183 -19.45 17.71 11.51
N LEU A 184 -18.38 17.67 10.68
CA LEU A 184 -17.75 16.43 10.27
C LEU A 184 -17.19 15.61 11.44
N LEU A 185 -16.67 16.31 12.49
CA LEU A 185 -16.05 15.67 13.65
C LEU A 185 -17.03 15.32 14.77
N SER A 186 -18.21 15.97 14.85
CA SER A 186 -19.16 15.80 15.95
C SER A 186 -20.50 15.17 15.56
N ASP A 187 -20.88 15.18 14.29
CA ASP A 187 -22.12 14.59 13.80
C ASP A 187 -21.90 13.09 13.51
N GLN A 188 -22.15 12.24 14.52
CA GLN A 188 -21.99 10.79 14.40
C GLN A 188 -22.85 10.20 13.28
N LYS A 189 -24.05 10.77 13.01
CA LYS A 189 -24.88 10.29 11.92
C LYS A 189 -24.24 10.55 10.56
N LEU A 190 -23.72 11.76 10.35
CA LEU A 190 -22.99 12.11 9.13
C LEU A 190 -21.72 11.25 8.98
N ALA A 191 -20.98 11.06 10.08
CA ALA A 191 -19.79 10.22 10.07
C ALA A 191 -20.12 8.75 9.74
N GLN A 192 -21.25 8.23 10.22
CA GLN A 192 -21.74 6.90 9.86
C GLN A 192 -22.15 6.83 8.39
N GLU A 193 -22.88 7.82 7.88
CA GLU A 193 -23.25 7.88 6.45
C GLU A 193 -22.01 7.92 5.52
N ILE A 194 -20.97 8.66 5.92
CA ILE A 194 -19.70 8.71 5.18
C ILE A 194 -19.00 7.34 5.21
N ALA A 195 -18.87 6.72 6.39
CA ALA A 195 -18.23 5.42 6.55
C ALA A 195 -18.95 4.34 5.73
N ASP A 196 -20.28 4.30 5.80
CA ASP A 196 -21.10 3.34 5.06
C ASP A 196 -21.00 3.56 3.54
N PHE A 197 -20.96 4.82 3.08
CA PHE A 197 -20.82 5.14 1.66
C PHE A 197 -19.44 4.80 1.11
N THR A 198 -18.39 5.14 1.87
CA THR A 198 -17.00 4.90 1.45
C THR A 198 -16.51 3.48 1.75
N GLN A 199 -17.29 2.68 2.49
CA GLN A 199 -16.92 1.35 2.96
C GLN A 199 -15.58 1.33 3.72
N THR A 200 -15.33 2.40 4.50
CA THR A 200 -14.12 2.57 5.30
C THR A 200 -14.46 2.71 6.78
N SER A 201 -13.54 2.34 7.65
CA SER A 201 -13.66 2.57 9.08
C SER A 201 -13.52 4.06 9.40
N SER A 202 -14.34 4.56 10.34
CA SER A 202 -14.26 5.93 10.84
C SER A 202 -13.38 6.01 12.08
N LEU A 203 -12.67 7.13 12.25
CA LEU A 203 -11.96 7.47 13.49
C LEU A 203 -12.86 8.20 14.50
N ILE A 204 -14.12 8.48 14.15
CA ILE A 204 -15.09 9.15 15.03
C ILE A 204 -15.66 8.12 16.00
N GLU A 205 -15.54 8.41 17.30
CA GLU A 205 -16.06 7.55 18.36
C GLU A 205 -17.58 7.34 18.21
N GLY A 206 -18.03 6.10 18.38
CA GLY A 206 -19.45 5.72 18.29
C GLY A 206 -19.94 5.45 16.86
N VAL A 207 -19.09 5.57 15.84
CA VAL A 207 -19.39 5.12 14.48
C VAL A 207 -19.09 3.63 14.37
N THR A 208 -20.06 2.87 13.87
CA THR A 208 -19.93 1.42 13.68
C THR A 208 -19.33 1.13 12.30
N ASP A 209 -18.36 0.24 12.23
CA ASP A 209 -17.88 -0.26 10.97
C ASP A 209 -18.88 -1.28 10.39
N ASN A 210 -19.70 -0.82 9.46
CA ASN A 210 -20.65 -1.63 8.71
C ASN A 210 -20.11 -2.04 7.33
N SER A 211 -18.81 -1.85 7.09
CA SER A 211 -18.24 -2.15 5.78
C SER A 211 -18.48 -3.61 5.40
N GLN A 212 -18.95 -3.83 4.18
CA GLN A 212 -19.05 -5.15 3.57
C GLN A 212 -17.66 -5.69 3.16
N ASN A 213 -16.61 -5.01 3.63
CA ASN A 213 -15.24 -5.31 3.29
C ASN A 213 -14.82 -6.65 3.89
N LYS A 214 -14.69 -7.65 3.06
CA LYS A 214 -14.41 -9.04 3.43
C LYS A 214 -13.01 -9.23 4.07
N ILE A 215 -12.10 -8.25 3.92
CA ILE A 215 -10.77 -8.27 4.56
C ILE A 215 -10.81 -7.84 6.03
N GLN A 216 -11.93 -7.33 6.53
CA GLN A 216 -12.02 -6.74 7.88
C GLN A 216 -11.72 -7.76 9.00
N SER A 217 -12.16 -9.00 8.85
CA SER A 217 -11.86 -10.05 9.84
C SER A 217 -10.36 -10.36 9.95
N ASP A 218 -9.66 -10.33 8.83
CA ASP A 218 -8.22 -10.56 8.81
C ASP A 218 -7.49 -9.36 9.47
N ILE A 219 -7.89 -8.11 9.14
CA ILE A 219 -7.37 -6.89 9.77
C ILE A 219 -7.51 -6.96 11.29
N GLN A 220 -8.71 -7.27 11.80
CA GLN A 220 -8.95 -7.40 13.24
C GLN A 220 -8.06 -8.47 13.88
N SER A 221 -7.80 -9.56 13.19
CA SER A 221 -6.88 -10.61 13.66
C SER A 221 -5.44 -10.09 13.80
N TYR A 222 -4.95 -9.31 12.82
CA TYR A 222 -3.62 -8.69 12.88
C TYR A 222 -3.53 -7.62 13.98
N GLU A 223 -4.56 -6.79 14.14
CA GLU A 223 -4.62 -5.80 15.23
C GLU A 223 -4.58 -6.47 16.61
N ALA A 224 -5.39 -7.54 16.82
CA ALA A 224 -5.42 -8.27 18.08
C ALA A 224 -4.07 -8.90 18.46
N LYS A 225 -3.24 -9.22 17.48
CA LYS A 225 -1.88 -9.76 17.67
C LYS A 225 -0.80 -8.67 17.76
N ASN A 226 -1.15 -7.40 17.62
CA ASN A 226 -0.20 -6.29 17.50
C ASN A 226 0.76 -6.43 16.29
N GLU A 227 0.24 -6.98 15.20
CA GLU A 227 0.95 -7.19 13.93
C GLU A 227 0.59 -6.11 12.90
N VAL A 228 0.53 -4.85 13.37
CA VAL A 228 0.23 -3.65 12.57
C VAL A 228 1.23 -2.56 12.91
N ILE A 229 1.73 -1.85 11.87
CA ILE A 229 2.49 -0.61 12.01
C ILE A 229 1.50 0.54 11.81
N ASP A 230 1.31 1.36 12.86
CA ASP A 230 0.41 2.51 12.80
C ASP A 230 1.20 3.77 12.42
N VAL A 231 0.91 4.32 11.25
CA VAL A 231 1.50 5.57 10.73
C VAL A 231 0.48 6.73 10.71
N THR A 232 -0.67 6.54 11.36
CA THR A 232 -1.78 7.53 11.38
C THR A 232 -1.38 8.86 12.00
N THR A 233 -0.40 8.85 12.91
CA THR A 233 0.01 10.01 13.71
C THR A 233 1.29 10.69 13.23
N GLY A 234 1.63 10.60 11.95
CA GLY A 234 2.75 11.36 11.39
C GLY A 234 4.11 10.67 11.53
N ASN A 235 4.14 9.37 11.50
CA ASN A 235 5.38 8.59 11.47
C ASN A 235 6.00 8.55 10.05
N GLU A 236 5.69 9.55 9.24
CA GLU A 236 6.21 9.66 7.89
C GLU A 236 7.67 10.09 7.91
N GLN A 237 8.56 9.17 7.57
CA GLN A 237 10.00 9.40 7.51
C GLN A 237 10.40 10.28 6.33
N LEU A 238 9.65 10.19 5.23
CA LEU A 238 9.89 10.86 3.96
C LEU A 238 8.57 11.40 3.42
N THR A 239 8.59 12.57 2.79
CA THR A 239 7.38 13.12 2.19
C THR A 239 6.90 12.28 1.00
N TRP A 240 5.59 12.24 0.81
CA TRP A 240 4.98 11.54 -0.31
C TRP A 240 5.46 12.09 -1.66
N THR A 241 5.63 13.41 -1.77
CA THR A 241 6.16 14.06 -2.98
C THR A 241 7.53 13.53 -3.37
N PHE A 242 8.44 13.42 -2.39
CA PHE A 242 9.77 12.85 -2.63
C PHE A 242 9.69 11.40 -3.07
N GLN A 243 8.90 10.58 -2.37
CA GLN A 243 8.74 9.17 -2.70
C GLN A 243 8.21 8.96 -4.12
N LYS A 244 7.22 9.77 -4.56
CA LYS A 244 6.72 9.73 -5.94
C LYS A 244 7.78 10.10 -6.97
N LYS A 245 8.61 11.12 -6.72
CA LYS A 245 9.71 11.50 -7.62
C LYS A 245 10.75 10.38 -7.74
N VAL A 246 11.08 9.71 -6.67
CA VAL A 246 11.97 8.53 -6.69
C VAL A 246 11.31 7.38 -7.46
N ALA A 247 10.01 7.17 -7.30
CA ALA A 247 9.27 6.15 -8.02
C ALA A 247 9.16 6.43 -9.53
N GLU A 248 9.15 7.69 -9.98
CA GLU A 248 9.28 8.02 -11.39
C GLU A 248 10.59 7.48 -11.97
N GLN A 249 11.69 7.60 -11.24
CA GLN A 249 12.98 6.99 -11.64
C GLN A 249 12.92 5.46 -11.57
N GLN A 250 12.22 4.93 -10.57
CA GLN A 250 12.02 3.49 -10.45
C GLN A 250 11.27 2.92 -11.65
N LEU A 251 10.25 3.59 -12.17
CA LEU A 251 9.56 3.16 -13.40
C LEU A 251 10.52 3.11 -14.59
N LEU A 252 11.43 4.08 -14.73
CA LEU A 252 12.45 4.04 -15.79
C LEU A 252 13.40 2.83 -15.64
N TRP A 253 13.76 2.48 -14.41
CA TRP A 253 14.56 1.27 -14.17
C TRP A 253 13.79 -0.01 -14.48
N LEU A 254 12.54 -0.12 -14.02
CA LEU A 254 11.69 -1.28 -14.28
C LEU A 254 11.46 -1.47 -15.80
N ASP A 255 11.34 -0.37 -16.54
CA ASP A 255 11.29 -0.34 -18.02
C ASP A 255 12.68 -0.45 -18.69
N LYS A 256 13.73 -0.78 -17.94
CA LYS A 256 15.11 -1.01 -18.41
C LYS A 256 15.77 0.19 -19.10
N LYS A 257 15.31 1.41 -18.85
CA LYS A 257 15.89 2.66 -19.42
C LYS A 257 17.08 3.17 -18.62
N ILE A 258 17.13 2.92 -17.32
CA ILE A 258 18.23 3.26 -16.43
C ILE A 258 18.56 2.08 -15.51
N SER A 259 19.66 2.15 -14.76
CA SER A 259 20.01 1.14 -13.77
C SER A 259 19.36 1.40 -12.41
N LEU A 260 19.20 0.36 -11.56
CA LEU A 260 18.78 0.54 -10.16
C LEU A 260 19.73 1.48 -9.41
N LYS A 261 21.03 1.45 -9.73
CA LYS A 261 22.00 2.35 -9.13
C LYS A 261 21.67 3.82 -9.40
N ASP A 262 21.22 4.14 -10.63
CA ASP A 262 20.83 5.52 -10.99
C ASP A 262 19.61 5.99 -10.19
N VAL A 263 18.63 5.10 -9.94
CA VAL A 263 17.46 5.39 -9.09
C VAL A 263 17.88 5.72 -7.66
N LEU A 264 18.71 4.85 -7.07
CA LEU A 264 19.14 5.01 -5.68
C LEU A 264 20.03 6.26 -5.52
N LYS A 265 20.90 6.52 -6.50
CA LYS A 265 21.70 7.75 -6.56
C LYS A 265 20.82 8.99 -6.70
N TYR A 266 19.76 8.95 -7.53
CA TYR A 266 18.81 10.06 -7.64
C TYR A 266 18.20 10.41 -6.27
N ALA A 267 17.77 9.42 -5.50
CA ALA A 267 17.25 9.65 -4.16
C ALA A 267 18.29 10.32 -3.24
N ASP A 268 19.53 9.86 -3.26
CA ASP A 268 20.62 10.44 -2.46
C ASP A 268 20.98 11.87 -2.89
N ASP A 269 20.98 12.16 -4.19
CA ASP A 269 21.28 13.48 -4.74
C ASP A 269 20.15 14.52 -4.47
N HIS A 270 18.93 14.06 -4.15
CA HIS A 270 17.76 14.94 -3.91
C HIS A 270 17.20 14.82 -2.49
N ARG A 271 18.03 14.39 -1.53
CA ARG A 271 17.62 14.15 -0.13
C ARG A 271 17.01 15.35 0.57
N GLU A 272 17.39 16.56 0.18
CA GLU A 272 16.84 17.82 0.72
C GLU A 272 15.34 17.96 0.42
N GLN A 273 14.83 17.32 -0.63
CA GLN A 273 13.42 17.34 -1.00
C GLN A 273 12.57 16.35 -0.19
N SER A 274 13.20 15.55 0.67
CA SER A 274 12.50 14.52 1.44
C SER A 274 11.67 15.05 2.61
N CYS A 275 11.70 16.36 2.86
CA CYS A 275 10.96 17.04 3.91
C CYS A 275 10.12 18.24 3.43
N GLU A 276 9.99 18.47 2.11
CA GLU A 276 9.23 19.59 1.52
C GLU A 276 7.83 19.20 1.08
#